data_05630555616ce046f67dcbf20a04f066
#
_entry.id   05630555616ce046f67dcbf20a04f066
#
_cell.length_a   1.000
_cell.length_b   1.000
_cell.length_c   1.000
_cell.angle_alpha   90.00
_cell.angle_beta   90.00
_cell.angle_gamma   90.00
#
_symmetry.space_group_name_H-M   'P 1'
#
loop_
_entity.id
_entity.type
_entity.pdbx_description
1 polymer ?
#
loop_
_entity_poly.entity_id
_entity_poly.type
_entity_poly.pdbx_seq_one_letter_code
_entity_poly.pdbx_strand_id
1 'polypeptide(L)'
;MAAAQRRPLRFGWLSPCIGNRWSDHKPIVVEQAKYILPTVNDHFDSMWVADHFWGFDAKTDPFVEAWTSLTWLAAKFPDVQLCHHVLGQGYRPPALTAKMAATLQVFSENRFMLGIGAGWRGDEYTAYGYEFPSPSVRYAQLEEVVTICRLMWTEDDPSF
;
A
#
# COMPACT_ATOMS: atom_id res chain seq x y z
N MET A 1 15.31 -15.16 35.80
CA MET A 1 14.93 -14.17 34.75
C MET A 1 15.06 -14.87 33.40
N ALA A 2 13.95 -15.14 32.71
CA ALA A 2 14.00 -15.71 31.37
C ALA A 2 14.65 -14.71 30.43
N ALA A 3 15.67 -15.13 29.68
CA ALA A 3 16.30 -14.30 28.67
C ALA A 3 15.24 -13.89 27.65
N ALA A 4 15.05 -12.60 27.42
CA ALA A 4 14.15 -12.09 26.39
C ALA A 4 14.61 -12.68 25.05
N GLN A 5 13.80 -13.55 24.48
CA GLN A 5 14.05 -14.16 23.19
C GLN A 5 14.06 -13.04 22.15
N ARG A 6 15.22 -12.70 21.61
CA ARG A 6 15.35 -11.68 20.57
C ARG A 6 14.55 -12.12 19.35
N ARG A 7 13.56 -11.32 18.96
CA ARG A 7 12.85 -11.57 17.70
C ARG A 7 13.86 -11.45 16.56
N PRO A 8 13.85 -12.35 15.57
CA PRO A 8 14.71 -12.23 14.41
C PRO A 8 14.41 -10.91 13.67
N LEU A 9 15.43 -10.30 13.08
CA LEU A 9 15.24 -9.17 12.19
C LEU A 9 14.43 -9.63 10.97
N ARG A 10 13.53 -8.75 10.51
CA ARG A 10 12.74 -8.96 9.30
C ARG A 10 13.09 -7.90 8.29
N PHE A 11 13.15 -8.27 7.03
CA PHE A 11 13.48 -7.38 5.94
C PHE A 11 12.29 -7.27 4.97
N GLY A 12 11.92 -6.03 4.66
CA GLY A 12 10.93 -5.72 3.66
C GLY A 12 11.58 -5.18 2.39
N TRP A 13 11.03 -5.50 1.23
CA TRP A 13 11.46 -4.97 -0.05
C TRP A 13 10.41 -4.01 -0.61
N LEU A 14 10.81 -2.76 -0.85
CA LEU A 14 9.95 -1.78 -1.50
C LEU A 14 10.02 -1.99 -3.01
N SER A 15 8.92 -2.45 -3.59
CA SER A 15 8.81 -2.64 -5.03
C SER A 15 8.86 -1.28 -5.72
N PRO A 16 9.73 -1.07 -6.71
CA PRO A 16 9.66 0.11 -7.54
C PRO A 16 8.38 0.05 -8.36
N CYS A 17 7.44 0.90 -8.00
CA CYS A 17 6.15 1.06 -8.69
C CYS A 17 6.27 1.95 -9.93
N ILE A 18 7.46 2.44 -10.23
CA ILE A 18 7.76 3.34 -11.33
C ILE A 18 7.97 2.52 -12.59
N GLY A 19 7.28 2.87 -13.67
CA GLY A 19 7.49 2.26 -15.00
C GLY A 19 8.52 3.02 -15.81
N ASN A 20 9.22 2.30 -16.68
CA ASN A 20 9.92 2.93 -17.79
C ASN A 20 8.89 3.21 -18.88
N ARG A 21 8.51 4.45 -19.09
CA ARG A 21 7.58 4.97 -20.11
C ARG A 21 6.45 4.03 -20.53
N TRP A 22 5.22 4.50 -20.52
CA TRP A 22 4.05 3.75 -21.02
C TRP A 22 4.20 3.24 -22.45
N SER A 23 5.12 3.83 -23.25
CA SER A 23 5.42 3.40 -24.61
C SER A 23 5.96 1.97 -24.71
N ASP A 24 6.58 1.46 -23.65
CA ASP A 24 7.19 0.15 -23.68
C ASP A 24 6.24 -0.97 -23.23
N HIS A 25 5.00 -0.62 -22.84
CA HIS A 25 3.95 -1.54 -22.36
C HIS A 25 4.38 -2.54 -21.30
N LYS A 26 5.52 -2.32 -20.66
CA LYS A 26 6.08 -3.19 -19.62
C LYS A 26 6.42 -2.39 -18.39
N PRO A 27 5.46 -2.21 -17.46
CA PRO A 27 5.78 -1.64 -16.15
C PRO A 27 6.92 -2.43 -15.52
N ILE A 28 7.88 -1.71 -14.94
CA ILE A 28 9.02 -2.32 -14.22
C ILE A 28 8.57 -3.40 -13.24
N VAL A 29 7.44 -3.18 -12.56
CA VAL A 29 6.89 -4.18 -11.62
C VAL A 29 6.56 -5.51 -12.30
N VAL A 30 6.08 -5.49 -13.54
CA VAL A 30 5.75 -6.72 -14.29
C VAL A 30 7.02 -7.46 -14.72
N GLU A 31 8.05 -6.74 -15.14
CA GLU A 31 9.34 -7.34 -15.46
C GLU A 31 10.03 -7.88 -14.22
N GLN A 32 10.02 -7.12 -13.14
CA GLN A 32 10.56 -7.56 -11.85
C GLN A 32 9.85 -8.79 -11.30
N ALA A 33 8.54 -8.91 -11.51
CA ALA A 33 7.80 -10.10 -11.10
C ALA A 33 8.32 -11.39 -11.76
N LYS A 34 8.97 -11.30 -12.90
CA LYS A 34 9.55 -12.46 -13.59
C LYS A 34 10.93 -12.82 -13.09
N TYR A 35 11.74 -11.84 -12.73
CA TYR A 35 13.18 -12.03 -12.52
C TYR A 35 13.65 -11.72 -11.10
N ILE A 36 13.12 -10.68 -10.47
CA ILE A 36 13.57 -10.18 -9.18
C ILE A 36 12.67 -10.67 -8.05
N LEU A 37 11.36 -10.56 -8.23
CA LEU A 37 10.42 -10.89 -7.17
C LEU A 37 10.42 -12.36 -6.73
N PRO A 38 10.72 -13.38 -7.56
CA PRO A 38 10.97 -14.73 -7.06
C PRO A 38 12.11 -14.76 -6.04
N THR A 39 13.22 -14.07 -6.32
CA THR A 39 14.34 -13.95 -5.37
C THR A 39 13.93 -13.17 -4.11
N VAL A 40 13.14 -12.11 -4.25
CA VAL A 40 12.60 -11.36 -3.11
C VAL A 40 11.70 -12.25 -2.26
N ASN A 41 10.83 -13.04 -2.87
CA ASN A 41 9.96 -13.99 -2.17
C ASN A 41 10.76 -15.01 -1.32
N ASP A 42 11.93 -15.41 -1.80
CA ASP A 42 12.77 -16.41 -1.10
C ASP A 42 13.62 -15.81 0.03
N HIS A 43 13.87 -14.49 0.02
CA HIS A 43 14.86 -13.84 0.90
C HIS A 43 14.31 -12.69 1.75
N PHE A 44 13.10 -12.20 1.47
CA PHE A 44 12.49 -11.10 2.21
C PHE A 44 11.19 -11.54 2.89
N ASP A 45 10.91 -10.97 4.03
CA ASP A 45 9.69 -11.27 4.79
C ASP A 45 8.45 -10.56 4.23
N SER A 46 8.64 -9.45 3.50
CA SER A 46 7.53 -8.63 3.01
C SER A 46 7.87 -7.85 1.74
N MET A 47 6.84 -7.64 0.89
CA MET A 47 6.85 -6.74 -0.26
C MET A 47 5.99 -5.52 0.02
N TRP A 48 6.48 -4.34 -0.33
CA TRP A 48 5.86 -3.05 -0.08
C TRP A 48 5.62 -2.29 -1.37
N VAL A 49 4.48 -1.60 -1.45
CA VAL A 49 4.08 -0.80 -2.62
C VAL A 49 3.72 0.60 -2.16
N ALA A 50 4.26 1.63 -2.83
CA ALA A 50 3.89 3.02 -2.58
C ALA A 50 2.60 3.41 -3.31
N ASP A 51 1.87 4.39 -2.77
CA ASP A 51 0.60 4.87 -3.32
C ASP A 51 0.77 6.27 -3.90
N HIS A 52 1.12 6.31 -5.19
CA HIS A 52 1.29 7.53 -5.98
C HIS A 52 0.66 7.35 -7.36
N PHE A 53 0.44 8.45 -8.08
CA PHE A 53 -0.17 8.48 -9.41
C PHE A 53 0.82 8.70 -10.54
N TRP A 54 2.02 9.25 -10.23
CA TRP A 54 3.14 9.36 -11.15
C TRP A 54 4.48 9.28 -10.42
N GLY A 55 5.57 9.11 -11.18
CA GLY A 55 6.92 8.98 -10.65
C GLY A 55 7.44 10.24 -9.94
N PHE A 56 8.61 10.13 -9.36
CA PHE A 56 9.17 11.20 -8.53
C PHE A 56 9.90 12.26 -9.34
N ASP A 57 10.44 11.89 -10.49
CA ASP A 57 11.26 12.80 -11.32
C ASP A 57 10.42 13.64 -12.28
N ALA A 58 9.36 13.09 -12.82
CA ALA A 58 8.45 13.79 -13.72
C ALA A 58 7.00 13.29 -13.62
N LYS A 59 6.03 14.21 -13.86
CA LYS A 59 4.60 13.85 -13.95
C LYS A 59 4.28 12.88 -15.10
N THR A 60 5.19 12.73 -16.05
CA THR A 60 5.09 11.82 -17.18
C THR A 60 5.61 10.41 -16.86
N ASP A 61 6.27 10.24 -15.71
CA ASP A 61 6.75 8.93 -15.30
C ASP A 61 5.58 8.07 -14.84
N PRO A 62 5.32 6.94 -15.48
CA PRO A 62 4.21 6.08 -15.09
C PRO A 62 4.43 5.49 -13.70
N PHE A 63 3.35 5.40 -12.94
CA PHE A 63 3.33 4.77 -11.63
C PHE A 63 2.13 3.83 -11.56
N VAL A 64 2.33 2.61 -11.10
CA VAL A 64 1.23 1.64 -10.99
C VAL A 64 0.42 1.89 -9.72
N GLU A 65 -0.90 1.83 -9.84
CA GLU A 65 -1.82 2.04 -8.72
C GLU A 65 -1.62 0.98 -7.63
N ALA A 66 -1.59 1.43 -6.38
CA ALA A 66 -1.11 0.64 -5.25
C ALA A 66 -1.97 -0.61 -4.93
N TRP A 67 -3.31 -0.47 -4.85
CA TRP A 67 -4.19 -1.60 -4.53
C TRP A 67 -4.20 -2.66 -5.63
N THR A 68 -4.28 -2.21 -6.87
CA THR A 68 -4.28 -3.09 -8.04
C THR A 68 -2.97 -3.88 -8.12
N SER A 69 -1.85 -3.17 -7.92
CA SER A 69 -0.52 -3.79 -7.94
C SER A 69 -0.35 -4.79 -6.81
N LEU A 70 -0.74 -4.41 -5.59
CA LEU A 70 -0.58 -5.27 -4.42
C LEU A 70 -1.47 -6.51 -4.50
N THR A 71 -2.69 -6.37 -5.02
CA THR A 71 -3.59 -7.51 -5.27
C THR A 71 -3.00 -8.48 -6.29
N TRP A 72 -2.41 -7.95 -7.36
CA TRP A 72 -1.73 -8.76 -8.36
C TRP A 72 -0.50 -9.48 -7.79
N LEU A 73 0.30 -8.80 -6.96
CA LEU A 73 1.43 -9.40 -6.26
C LEU A 73 0.98 -10.49 -5.29
N ALA A 74 -0.13 -10.27 -4.58
CA ALA A 74 -0.70 -11.27 -3.66
C ALA A 74 -1.03 -12.60 -4.35
N ALA A 75 -1.55 -12.53 -5.57
CA ALA A 75 -1.86 -13.70 -6.37
C ALA A 75 -0.63 -14.39 -6.98
N LYS A 76 0.48 -13.64 -7.16
CA LYS A 76 1.72 -14.16 -7.75
C LYS A 76 2.68 -14.75 -6.73
N PHE A 77 2.72 -14.23 -5.52
CA PHE A 77 3.69 -14.56 -4.47
C PHE A 77 2.95 -14.94 -3.19
N PRO A 78 2.65 -16.24 -3.01
CA PRO A 78 1.79 -16.70 -1.91
C PRO A 78 2.47 -16.73 -0.54
N ASP A 79 3.79 -16.60 -0.46
CA ASP A 79 4.54 -16.85 0.78
C ASP A 79 4.98 -15.57 1.50
N VAL A 80 4.97 -14.41 0.84
CA VAL A 80 5.47 -13.14 1.38
C VAL A 80 4.35 -12.28 1.93
N GLN A 81 4.61 -11.53 3.01
CA GLN A 81 3.71 -10.49 3.49
C GLN A 81 3.62 -9.32 2.51
N LEU A 82 2.48 -8.67 2.46
CA LEU A 82 2.16 -7.62 1.50
C LEU A 82 1.73 -6.36 2.23
N CYS A 83 2.31 -5.22 1.87
CA CYS A 83 2.10 -3.97 2.58
C CYS A 83 2.03 -2.76 1.64
N HIS A 84 1.28 -1.74 2.05
CA HIS A 84 1.46 -0.40 1.48
C HIS A 84 2.53 0.38 2.24
N HIS A 85 3.33 1.15 1.52
CA HIS A 85 4.32 2.07 2.10
C HIS A 85 4.23 3.46 1.43
N VAL A 86 3.27 4.23 1.83
CA VAL A 86 2.05 3.99 2.61
C VAL A 86 0.86 4.46 1.79
N LEU A 87 -0.31 3.90 2.04
CA LEU A 87 -1.53 4.34 1.38
C LEU A 87 -1.87 5.78 1.77
N GLY A 88 -2.18 6.63 0.80
CA GLY A 88 -2.67 7.98 1.04
C GLY A 88 -4.13 7.95 1.52
N GLN A 89 -4.38 8.38 2.77
CA GLN A 89 -5.72 8.33 3.36
C GLN A 89 -6.75 9.15 2.59
N GLY A 90 -6.35 10.22 1.92
CA GLY A 90 -7.25 11.13 1.21
C GLY A 90 -7.66 10.68 -0.19
N TYR A 91 -7.11 9.59 -0.71
CA TYR A 91 -7.43 9.12 -2.06
C TYR A 91 -8.68 8.23 -2.13
N ARG A 92 -9.17 7.73 -1.00
CA ARG A 92 -10.30 6.78 -0.96
C ARG A 92 -11.18 7.04 0.27
N PRO A 93 -12.52 6.88 0.15
CA PRO A 93 -13.40 6.93 1.30
C PRO A 93 -12.99 5.89 2.37
N PRO A 94 -13.02 6.23 3.66
CA PRO A 94 -12.58 5.35 4.74
C PRO A 94 -13.24 3.97 4.74
N ALA A 95 -14.56 3.92 4.56
CA ALA A 95 -15.30 2.66 4.53
C ALA A 95 -14.89 1.77 3.33
N LEU A 96 -14.59 2.38 2.18
CA LEU A 96 -14.06 1.64 1.03
C LEU A 96 -12.66 1.08 1.32
N THR A 97 -11.80 1.89 1.94
CA THR A 97 -10.45 1.47 2.36
C THR A 97 -10.54 0.27 3.32
N ALA A 98 -11.41 0.33 4.32
CA ALA A 98 -11.64 -0.78 5.25
C ALA A 98 -12.11 -2.06 4.54
N LYS A 99 -13.06 -1.91 3.59
CA LYS A 99 -13.59 -3.04 2.81
C LYS A 99 -12.53 -3.66 1.90
N MET A 100 -11.74 -2.85 1.21
CA MET A 100 -10.66 -3.33 0.34
C MET A 100 -9.58 -4.06 1.15
N ALA A 101 -9.21 -3.50 2.31
CA ALA A 101 -8.24 -4.11 3.22
C ALA A 101 -8.72 -5.49 3.72
N ALA A 102 -9.94 -5.59 4.19
CA ALA A 102 -10.52 -6.85 4.64
C ALA A 102 -10.61 -7.89 3.49
N THR A 103 -10.95 -7.44 2.27
CA THR A 103 -11.01 -8.31 1.09
C THR A 103 -9.63 -8.86 0.74
N LEU A 104 -8.61 -7.98 0.69
CA LEU A 104 -7.26 -8.42 0.38
C LEU A 104 -6.67 -9.30 1.49
N GLN A 105 -7.03 -9.06 2.76
CA GLN A 105 -6.66 -9.94 3.87
C GLN A 105 -7.18 -11.37 3.67
N VAL A 106 -8.42 -11.51 3.22
CA VAL A 106 -9.00 -12.84 2.90
C VAL A 106 -8.28 -13.47 1.71
N PHE A 107 -8.13 -12.74 0.59
CA PHE A 107 -7.50 -13.26 -0.63
C PHE A 107 -6.02 -13.62 -0.44
N SER A 108 -5.34 -12.91 0.44
CA SER A 108 -3.93 -13.17 0.76
C SER A 108 -3.73 -14.14 1.93
N GLU A 109 -4.78 -14.77 2.45
CA GLU A 109 -4.69 -15.69 3.59
C GLU A 109 -3.97 -15.08 4.80
N ASN A 110 -4.39 -13.87 5.18
CA ASN A 110 -3.85 -13.09 6.30
C ASN A 110 -2.40 -12.60 6.15
N ARG A 111 -1.92 -12.41 4.93
CA ARG A 111 -0.57 -11.87 4.65
C ARG A 111 -0.55 -10.36 4.40
N PHE A 112 -1.71 -9.70 4.35
CA PHE A 112 -1.79 -8.27 4.10
C PHE A 112 -1.59 -7.44 5.37
N MET A 113 -0.87 -6.33 5.27
CA MET A 113 -0.76 -5.29 6.29
C MET A 113 -1.11 -3.93 5.67
N LEU A 114 -2.04 -3.20 6.30
CA LEU A 114 -2.39 -1.85 5.88
C LEU A 114 -1.38 -0.85 6.45
N GLY A 115 -0.50 -0.33 5.61
CA GLY A 115 0.27 0.87 5.90
C GLY A 115 -0.47 2.09 5.36
N ILE A 116 -0.80 3.07 6.21
CA ILE A 116 -1.57 4.25 5.82
C ILE A 116 -0.96 5.52 6.39
N GLY A 117 -1.05 6.63 5.66
CA GLY A 117 -0.47 7.92 6.02
C GLY A 117 -1.34 9.11 5.61
N ALA A 118 -1.02 10.28 6.17
CA ALA A 118 -1.77 11.52 5.97
C ALA A 118 -1.66 12.12 4.55
N GLY A 119 -0.80 11.58 3.69
CA GLY A 119 -0.49 12.16 2.39
C GLY A 119 0.46 13.36 2.49
N TRP A 120 1.21 13.62 1.43
CA TRP A 120 2.19 14.72 1.42
C TRP A 120 2.27 15.44 0.06
N ARG A 121 1.91 14.77 -1.01
CA ARG A 121 2.14 15.20 -2.39
C ARG A 121 0.93 15.94 -2.96
N GLY A 122 0.77 17.21 -2.56
CA GLY A 122 -0.39 18.03 -2.89
C GLY A 122 -0.64 18.24 -4.37
N ASP A 123 0.40 18.19 -5.21
CA ASP A 123 0.27 18.29 -6.67
C ASP A 123 -0.46 17.09 -7.28
N GLU A 124 -0.28 15.88 -6.74
CA GLU A 124 -1.05 14.68 -7.13
C GLU A 124 -2.52 14.83 -6.75
N TYR A 125 -2.77 15.21 -5.49
CA TYR A 125 -4.13 15.45 -5.02
C TYR A 125 -4.89 16.41 -5.93
N THR A 126 -4.30 17.57 -6.20
CA THR A 126 -4.93 18.60 -7.05
C THR A 126 -5.16 18.09 -8.48
N ALA A 127 -4.18 17.42 -9.08
CA ALA A 127 -4.27 16.95 -10.46
C ALA A 127 -5.34 15.87 -10.66
N TYR A 128 -5.59 15.06 -9.64
CA TYR A 128 -6.61 13.99 -9.67
C TYR A 128 -7.95 14.42 -9.04
N GLY A 129 -8.10 15.70 -8.69
CA GLY A 129 -9.36 16.25 -8.18
C GLY A 129 -9.65 15.91 -6.71
N TYR A 130 -8.63 15.54 -5.94
CA TYR A 130 -8.74 15.34 -4.51
C TYR A 130 -8.46 16.64 -3.74
N GLU A 131 -9.10 16.81 -2.61
CA GLU A 131 -8.78 17.89 -1.67
C GLU A 131 -7.45 17.64 -1.00
N PHE A 132 -6.66 18.70 -0.82
CA PHE A 132 -5.41 18.68 -0.07
C PHE A 132 -5.43 19.73 1.04
N PRO A 133 -6.09 19.44 2.16
CA PRO A 133 -6.20 20.37 3.27
C PRO A 133 -4.88 20.58 4.02
N SER A 134 -4.88 21.44 5.02
CA SER A 134 -3.71 21.72 5.86
C SER A 134 -3.19 20.44 6.54
N PRO A 135 -1.92 20.38 6.93
CA PRO A 135 -1.37 19.21 7.61
C PRO A 135 -2.16 18.79 8.85
N SER A 136 -2.58 19.75 9.68
CA SER A 136 -3.37 19.46 10.88
C SER A 136 -4.70 18.76 10.56
N VAL A 137 -5.38 19.20 9.50
CA VAL A 137 -6.63 18.57 9.05
C VAL A 137 -6.34 17.15 8.52
N ARG A 138 -5.28 16.98 7.73
CA ARG A 138 -4.91 15.65 7.21
C ARG A 138 -4.55 14.64 8.31
N TYR A 139 -3.91 15.10 9.39
CA TYR A 139 -3.65 14.25 10.56
C TYR A 139 -4.92 13.86 11.29
N ALA A 140 -5.85 14.80 11.51
CA ALA A 140 -7.16 14.48 12.09
C ALA A 140 -7.93 13.47 11.21
N GLN A 141 -7.96 13.69 9.91
CA GLN A 141 -8.57 12.76 8.95
C GLN A 141 -7.91 11.37 8.99
N LEU A 142 -6.59 11.28 9.15
CA LEU A 142 -5.91 10.00 9.29
C LEU A 142 -6.37 9.24 10.55
N GLU A 143 -6.51 9.93 11.67
CA GLU A 143 -7.03 9.35 12.92
C GLU A 143 -8.46 8.84 12.73
N GLU A 144 -9.33 9.62 12.07
CA GLU A 144 -10.71 9.21 11.75
C GLU A 144 -10.73 7.97 10.84
N VAL A 145 -9.94 7.96 9.75
CA VAL A 145 -9.84 6.81 8.84
C VAL A 145 -9.41 5.54 9.57
N VAL A 146 -8.39 5.63 10.42
CA VAL A 146 -7.93 4.48 11.22
C VAL A 146 -9.01 4.01 12.18
N THR A 147 -9.73 4.94 12.81
CA THR A 147 -10.84 4.63 13.71
C THR A 147 -11.97 3.93 12.98
N ILE A 148 -12.41 4.46 11.83
CA ILE A 148 -13.45 3.85 10.99
C ILE A 148 -13.06 2.45 10.55
N CYS A 149 -11.83 2.28 10.05
CA CYS A 149 -11.34 0.96 9.65
C CYS A 149 -11.42 -0.04 10.81
N ARG A 150 -10.98 0.36 12.00
CA ARG A 150 -11.01 -0.53 13.18
C ARG A 150 -12.43 -0.90 13.57
N LEU A 151 -13.35 0.07 13.65
CA LEU A 151 -14.75 -0.18 13.95
C LEU A 151 -15.36 -1.18 12.94
N MET A 152 -15.15 -0.96 11.65
CA MET A 152 -15.65 -1.85 10.60
C MET A 152 -15.07 -3.27 10.65
N TRP A 153 -13.94 -3.48 11.29
CA TRP A 153 -13.32 -4.81 11.41
C TRP A 153 -13.64 -5.52 12.71
N THR A 154 -14.14 -4.80 13.74
CA THR A 154 -14.32 -5.35 15.08
C THR A 154 -15.75 -5.30 15.60
N GLU A 155 -16.65 -4.54 14.99
CA GLU A 155 -18.03 -4.37 15.42
C GLU A 155 -19.02 -4.90 14.40
N ASP A 156 -20.11 -5.47 14.88
CA ASP A 156 -21.18 -6.04 14.01
C ASP A 156 -22.01 -4.93 13.34
N ASP A 157 -22.21 -3.79 14.02
CA ASP A 157 -22.96 -2.63 13.51
C ASP A 157 -22.16 -1.33 13.75
N PRO A 158 -21.09 -1.12 12.98
CA PRO A 158 -20.18 0.00 13.18
C PRO A 158 -20.84 1.34 12.81
N SER A 159 -20.70 2.34 13.67
CA SER A 159 -21.11 3.72 13.41
C SER A 159 -20.02 4.71 13.80
N PHE A 160 -19.88 5.80 13.01
CA PHE A 160 -18.90 6.86 13.25
C PHE A 160 -19.49 8.24 12.97
#